data_033482aef6772442d9c7f1873df4000e
#
_entry.id   033482aef6772442d9c7f1873df4000e
#
_cell.length_a   1.000
_cell.length_b   1.000
_cell.length_c   1.000
_cell.angle_alpha   90.00
_cell.angle_beta   90.00
_cell.angle_gamma   90.00
#
_symmetry.space_group_name_H-M   'P 1'
#
loop_
_entity.id
_entity.type
_entity.pdbx_description
1 polymer ?
#
loop_
_entity_poly.entity_id
_entity_poly.type
_entity_poly.pdbx_seq_one_letter_code
_entity_poly.pdbx_strand_id
1 'polypeptide(L)'
;VSSARSTFGALFLLWLAGNGLRLTILAVPPVLALIILDLKLSGTEVGILNAIPVFLFALVAIPGSLLIARVGAVPALIIGLLIAAAGSALRGLTSDTIVLYITTVVMAAGIAVMQPAMPPIVRQWVPRQIGFATAVYTNGLLFGEIFPVLLAAVILPVVGGSWRASLVLWSIPLVVIALIIFWFQPGGKSAPVSRPRQWMPDWRDPLLWKLGLMMSTSNQLYFCSNAFLPGFLLHTERTDLIGPALTALNVGQLPASFILLVMSSPWERKKWPLIGGAVIGLAAIAGVLSATSLWGVLAAAAFIGFSCAVVLTLVLTLPALLVASDDVPRMSAGVFTIGYGVAMLISIIGGIAWDASGNPAFAFIPIAIATLPVILFALLTDFSKRRA
;
A
#
# COMPACT_ATOMS: atom_id res chain seq x y z
N VAL A 1 -1.64 6.30 34.46
CA VAL A 1 -2.00 4.90 34.08
C VAL A 1 -3.12 4.90 33.02
N SER A 2 -4.13 5.79 33.09
CA SER A 2 -5.24 5.83 32.11
C SER A 2 -4.80 6.28 30.70
N SER A 3 -3.86 7.23 30.60
CA SER A 3 -3.40 7.75 29.30
C SER A 3 -2.56 6.73 28.49
N ALA A 4 -1.77 5.90 29.16
CA ALA A 4 -0.96 4.87 28.50
C ALA A 4 -1.82 3.74 27.94
N ARG A 5 -2.86 3.30 28.67
CA ARG A 5 -3.83 2.31 28.18
C ARG A 5 -4.60 2.82 26.96
N SER A 6 -4.96 4.09 26.95
CA SER A 6 -5.63 4.76 25.83
C SER A 6 -4.73 4.80 24.58
N THR A 7 -3.42 5.08 24.74
CA THR A 7 -2.46 5.12 23.61
C THR A 7 -2.21 3.73 23.03
N PHE A 8 -2.07 2.69 23.87
CA PHE A 8 -1.91 1.30 23.39
C PHE A 8 -3.14 0.84 22.61
N GLY A 9 -4.35 1.13 23.12
CA GLY A 9 -5.59 0.82 22.39
C GLY A 9 -5.65 1.51 21.04
N ALA A 10 -5.29 2.79 20.96
CA ALA A 10 -5.24 3.54 19.70
C ALA A 10 -4.23 2.93 18.69
N LEU A 11 -3.05 2.54 19.14
CA LEU A 11 -2.04 1.89 18.30
C LEU A 11 -2.53 0.52 17.80
N PHE A 12 -3.18 -0.27 18.65
CA PHE A 12 -3.76 -1.55 18.23
C PHE A 12 -4.86 -1.38 17.18
N LEU A 13 -5.74 -0.38 17.34
CA LEU A 13 -6.76 -0.05 16.34
C LEU A 13 -6.14 0.41 15.01
N LEU A 14 -5.07 1.18 15.05
CA LEU A 14 -4.31 1.58 13.85
C LEU A 14 -3.68 0.36 13.15
N TRP A 15 -3.14 -0.58 13.92
CA TRP A 15 -2.60 -1.83 13.39
C TRP A 15 -3.69 -2.67 12.72
N LEU A 16 -4.86 -2.82 13.35
CA LEU A 16 -6.02 -3.50 12.75
C LEU A 16 -6.49 -2.80 11.47
N ALA A 17 -6.60 -1.47 11.49
CA ALA A 17 -6.97 -0.69 10.29
C ALA A 17 -5.96 -0.91 9.15
N GLY A 18 -4.67 -0.96 9.48
CA GLY A 18 -3.60 -1.32 8.54
C GLY A 18 -3.83 -2.68 7.87
N ASN A 19 -4.14 -3.71 8.68
CA ASN A 19 -4.49 -5.04 8.16
C ASN A 19 -5.66 -4.96 7.16
N GLY A 20 -6.72 -4.23 7.51
CA GLY A 20 -7.90 -4.08 6.67
C GLY A 20 -7.61 -3.50 5.28
N LEU A 21 -6.51 -2.75 5.11
CA LEU A 21 -6.11 -2.17 3.82
C LEU A 21 -5.62 -3.21 2.80
N ARG A 22 -5.26 -4.43 3.22
CA ARG A 22 -4.61 -5.42 2.34
C ARG A 22 -5.24 -6.80 2.36
N LEU A 23 -5.88 -7.21 3.44
CA LEU A 23 -6.39 -8.58 3.62
C LEU A 23 -7.17 -9.10 2.40
N THR A 24 -8.14 -8.33 1.91
CA THR A 24 -9.02 -8.78 0.82
C THR A 24 -8.39 -8.71 -0.57
N ILE A 25 -7.35 -7.88 -0.75
CA ILE A 25 -6.59 -7.83 -2.00
C ILE A 25 -5.74 -9.09 -2.12
N LEU A 26 -4.97 -9.37 -1.06
CA LEU A 26 -4.02 -10.48 -1.04
C LEU A 26 -4.69 -11.85 -0.76
N ALA A 27 -6.01 -11.86 -0.54
CA ALA A 27 -6.80 -13.09 -0.52
C ALA A 27 -6.95 -13.74 -1.93
N VAL A 28 -6.74 -12.98 -3.02
CA VAL A 28 -6.88 -13.50 -4.40
C VAL A 28 -5.68 -14.34 -4.85
N PRO A 29 -4.42 -13.91 -4.72
CA PRO A 29 -3.27 -14.66 -5.22
C PRO A 29 -3.24 -16.14 -4.84
N PRO A 30 -3.51 -16.56 -3.59
CA PRO A 30 -3.47 -17.97 -3.20
C PRO A 30 -4.53 -18.83 -3.89
N VAL A 31 -5.63 -18.23 -4.32
CA VAL A 31 -6.76 -18.95 -4.96
C VAL A 31 -6.87 -18.64 -6.45
N LEU A 32 -5.96 -17.85 -6.99
CA LEU A 32 -6.02 -17.36 -8.38
C LEU A 32 -6.06 -18.50 -9.41
N ALA A 33 -5.30 -19.57 -9.20
CA ALA A 33 -5.32 -20.73 -10.08
C ALA A 33 -6.71 -21.39 -10.13
N LEU A 34 -7.41 -21.47 -9.00
CA LEU A 34 -8.78 -22.00 -8.96
C LEU A 34 -9.76 -21.07 -9.67
N ILE A 35 -9.61 -19.75 -9.55
CA ILE A 35 -10.42 -18.76 -10.26
C ILE A 35 -10.23 -18.91 -11.78
N ILE A 36 -8.96 -19.02 -12.23
CA ILE A 36 -8.62 -19.19 -13.65
C ILE A 36 -9.28 -20.43 -14.22
N LEU A 37 -9.19 -21.56 -13.53
CA LEU A 37 -9.76 -22.83 -13.99
C LEU A 37 -11.30 -22.79 -14.04
N ASP A 38 -11.93 -22.18 -13.06
CA ASP A 38 -13.39 -22.17 -12.91
C ASP A 38 -14.06 -21.18 -13.87
N LEU A 39 -13.52 -19.96 -13.99
CA LEU A 39 -14.05 -18.90 -14.87
C LEU A 39 -13.38 -18.88 -16.26
N LYS A 40 -12.41 -19.77 -16.51
CA LYS A 40 -11.64 -19.89 -17.77
C LYS A 40 -10.99 -18.57 -18.19
N LEU A 41 -10.38 -17.87 -17.21
CA LEU A 41 -9.78 -16.56 -17.45
C LEU A 41 -8.57 -16.66 -18.38
N SER A 42 -8.50 -15.77 -19.35
CA SER A 42 -7.29 -15.50 -20.13
C SER A 42 -6.24 -14.76 -19.32
N GLY A 43 -4.98 -14.75 -19.79
CA GLY A 43 -3.91 -13.99 -19.16
C GLY A 43 -4.21 -12.48 -19.06
N THR A 44 -4.87 -11.91 -20.08
CA THR A 44 -5.32 -10.52 -20.10
C THR A 44 -6.34 -10.25 -19.00
N GLU A 45 -7.31 -11.14 -18.83
CA GLU A 45 -8.35 -11.00 -17.80
C GLU A 45 -7.76 -11.09 -16.38
N VAL A 46 -6.78 -11.96 -16.17
CA VAL A 46 -6.00 -12.01 -14.91
C VAL A 46 -5.24 -10.71 -14.69
N GLY A 47 -4.62 -10.16 -15.74
CA GLY A 47 -3.92 -8.87 -15.68
C GLY A 47 -4.86 -7.73 -15.28
N ILE A 48 -6.05 -7.66 -15.86
CA ILE A 48 -7.08 -6.66 -15.52
C ILE A 48 -7.51 -6.81 -14.05
N LEU A 49 -7.78 -8.04 -13.59
CA LEU A 49 -8.18 -8.30 -12.20
C LEU A 49 -7.16 -7.77 -11.19
N ASN A 50 -5.87 -7.94 -11.48
CA ASN A 50 -4.79 -7.44 -10.62
C ASN A 50 -4.55 -5.93 -10.74
N ALA A 51 -4.83 -5.33 -11.90
CA ALA A 51 -4.64 -3.89 -12.14
C ALA A 51 -5.74 -3.03 -11.51
N ILE A 52 -6.98 -3.55 -11.37
CA ILE A 52 -8.13 -2.81 -10.84
C ILE A 52 -7.83 -2.13 -9.51
N PRO A 53 -7.28 -2.79 -8.46
CA PRO A 53 -7.04 -2.13 -7.18
C PRO A 53 -6.07 -0.95 -7.29
N VAL A 54 -4.96 -1.11 -8.02
CA VAL A 54 -3.93 -0.06 -8.16
C VAL A 54 -4.49 1.17 -8.88
N PHE A 55 -5.27 0.95 -9.95
CA PHE A 55 -5.95 2.01 -10.69
C PHE A 55 -6.93 2.78 -9.79
N LEU A 56 -7.73 2.06 -9.00
CA LEU A 56 -8.69 2.68 -8.11
C LEU A 56 -8.03 3.43 -6.94
N PHE A 57 -6.88 3.01 -6.47
CA PHE A 57 -6.13 3.74 -5.45
C PHE A 57 -5.70 5.14 -5.94
N ALA A 58 -5.37 5.29 -7.22
CA ALA A 58 -5.11 6.61 -7.80
C ALA A 58 -6.40 7.43 -7.98
N LEU A 59 -7.47 6.81 -8.50
CA LEU A 59 -8.68 7.50 -8.91
C LEU A 59 -9.58 7.88 -7.74
N VAL A 60 -9.80 6.95 -6.79
CA VAL A 60 -10.80 7.10 -5.72
C VAL A 60 -10.23 7.83 -4.48
N ALA A 61 -8.93 8.07 -4.40
CA ALA A 61 -8.35 8.83 -3.29
C ALA A 61 -8.97 10.24 -3.15
N ILE A 62 -9.29 10.90 -4.27
CA ILE A 62 -9.92 12.24 -4.27
C ILE A 62 -11.38 12.19 -3.78
N PRO A 63 -12.28 11.36 -4.34
CA PRO A 63 -13.60 11.13 -3.75
C PRO A 63 -13.55 10.70 -2.28
N GLY A 64 -12.52 9.90 -1.90
CA GLY A 64 -12.27 9.53 -0.52
C GLY A 64 -12.02 10.75 0.38
N SER A 65 -11.23 11.72 -0.09
CA SER A 65 -11.02 12.99 0.62
C SER A 65 -12.33 13.78 0.80
N LEU A 66 -13.20 13.79 -0.21
CA LEU A 66 -14.53 14.41 -0.09
C LEU A 66 -15.38 13.72 0.98
N LEU A 67 -15.38 12.39 1.04
CA LEU A 67 -16.08 11.64 2.08
C LEU A 67 -15.51 11.99 3.46
N ILE A 68 -14.17 11.99 3.61
CA ILE A 68 -13.50 12.38 4.86
C ILE A 68 -13.91 13.80 5.28
N ALA A 69 -13.98 14.72 4.32
CA ALA A 69 -14.41 16.10 4.56
C ALA A 69 -15.85 16.22 5.07
N ARG A 70 -16.74 15.32 4.62
CA ARG A 70 -18.16 15.33 4.99
C ARG A 70 -18.46 14.63 6.31
N VAL A 71 -17.87 13.45 6.53
CA VAL A 71 -18.22 12.59 7.66
C VAL A 71 -17.11 12.46 8.70
N GLY A 72 -15.90 12.92 8.40
CA GLY A 72 -14.70 12.74 9.23
C GLY A 72 -13.87 11.51 8.86
N ALA A 73 -12.61 11.46 9.34
CA ALA A 73 -11.68 10.41 8.93
C ALA A 73 -12.06 9.02 9.47
N VAL A 74 -12.47 8.93 10.74
CA VAL A 74 -12.83 7.63 11.35
C VAL A 74 -14.12 7.03 10.77
N PRO A 75 -15.22 7.77 10.60
CA PRO A 75 -16.39 7.26 9.88
C PRO A 75 -16.07 6.87 8.43
N ALA A 76 -15.23 7.65 7.72
CA ALA A 76 -14.81 7.31 6.36
C ALA A 76 -14.01 5.99 6.32
N LEU A 77 -13.12 5.74 7.30
CA LEU A 77 -12.42 4.47 7.46
C LEU A 77 -13.41 3.31 7.65
N ILE A 78 -14.39 3.45 8.55
CA ILE A 78 -15.40 2.42 8.82
C ILE A 78 -16.24 2.13 7.56
N ILE A 79 -16.70 3.18 6.87
CA ILE A 79 -17.44 3.04 5.60
C ILE A 79 -16.57 2.31 4.56
N GLY A 80 -15.30 2.68 4.42
CA GLY A 80 -14.36 2.02 3.52
C GLY A 80 -14.17 0.55 3.84
N LEU A 81 -14.02 0.18 5.13
CA LEU A 81 -13.93 -1.22 5.59
C LEU A 81 -15.19 -2.01 5.21
N LEU A 82 -16.38 -1.45 5.43
CA LEU A 82 -17.64 -2.12 5.13
C LEU A 82 -17.85 -2.28 3.63
N ILE A 83 -17.52 -1.25 2.81
CA ILE A 83 -17.57 -1.35 1.35
C ILE A 83 -16.58 -2.40 0.86
N ALA A 84 -15.35 -2.41 1.38
CA ALA A 84 -14.35 -3.41 1.02
C ALA A 84 -14.78 -4.83 1.42
N ALA A 85 -15.37 -5.00 2.60
CA ALA A 85 -15.93 -6.26 3.05
C ALA A 85 -17.07 -6.74 2.14
N ALA A 86 -18.03 -5.86 1.83
CA ALA A 86 -19.14 -6.17 0.93
C ALA A 86 -18.65 -6.58 -0.46
N GLY A 87 -17.73 -5.78 -1.05
CA GLY A 87 -17.13 -6.11 -2.35
C GLY A 87 -16.38 -7.45 -2.33
N SER A 88 -15.65 -7.75 -1.24
CA SER A 88 -14.96 -9.03 -1.08
C SER A 88 -15.93 -10.22 -0.95
N ALA A 89 -16.99 -10.08 -0.15
CA ALA A 89 -18.01 -11.10 -0.02
C ALA A 89 -18.74 -11.35 -1.35
N LEU A 90 -19.13 -10.27 -2.06
CA LEU A 90 -19.78 -10.37 -3.36
C LEU A 90 -18.91 -11.05 -4.41
N ARG A 91 -17.56 -10.92 -4.36
CA ARG A 91 -16.67 -11.70 -5.23
C ARG A 91 -16.82 -13.20 -5.03
N GLY A 92 -17.07 -13.63 -3.80
CA GLY A 92 -17.33 -15.03 -3.50
C GLY A 92 -18.70 -15.56 -3.94
N LEU A 93 -19.62 -14.67 -4.31
CA LEU A 93 -20.96 -15.04 -4.80
C LEU A 93 -21.08 -15.00 -6.33
N THR A 94 -20.00 -14.65 -7.03
CA THR A 94 -20.00 -14.51 -8.50
C THR A 94 -19.84 -15.84 -9.22
N SER A 95 -20.50 -15.94 -10.37
CA SER A 95 -20.32 -17.02 -11.35
C SER A 95 -19.74 -16.54 -12.68
N ASP A 96 -19.42 -15.27 -12.80
CA ASP A 96 -19.13 -14.54 -14.04
C ASP A 96 -17.93 -13.60 -13.86
N THR A 97 -17.09 -13.51 -14.89
CA THR A 97 -15.88 -12.66 -14.90
C THR A 97 -16.21 -11.16 -14.76
N ILE A 98 -17.28 -10.70 -15.42
CA ILE A 98 -17.68 -9.29 -15.38
C ILE A 98 -18.13 -8.92 -13.96
N VAL A 99 -18.94 -9.77 -13.31
CA VAL A 99 -19.38 -9.58 -11.94
C VAL A 99 -18.18 -9.63 -10.98
N LEU A 100 -17.18 -10.51 -11.23
CA LEU A 100 -15.93 -10.53 -10.46
C LEU A 100 -15.18 -9.20 -10.55
N TYR A 101 -15.12 -8.57 -11.73
CA TYR A 101 -14.47 -7.26 -11.91
C TYR A 101 -15.25 -6.16 -11.19
N ILE A 102 -16.58 -6.08 -11.35
CA ILE A 102 -17.42 -5.08 -10.72
C ILE A 102 -17.28 -5.17 -9.20
N THR A 103 -17.34 -6.36 -8.64
CA THR A 103 -17.22 -6.57 -7.20
C THR A 103 -15.80 -6.28 -6.68
N THR A 104 -14.77 -6.53 -7.52
CA THR A 104 -13.39 -6.11 -7.23
C THR A 104 -13.25 -4.59 -7.25
N VAL A 105 -13.91 -3.89 -8.18
CA VAL A 105 -13.98 -2.41 -8.19
C VAL A 105 -14.62 -1.90 -6.90
N VAL A 106 -15.73 -2.48 -6.45
CA VAL A 106 -16.38 -2.09 -5.19
C VAL A 106 -15.44 -2.28 -4.00
N MET A 107 -14.82 -3.46 -3.89
CA MET A 107 -13.84 -3.76 -2.83
C MET A 107 -12.68 -2.75 -2.84
N ALA A 108 -12.07 -2.54 -4.00
CA ALA A 108 -10.91 -1.66 -4.13
C ALA A 108 -11.27 -0.18 -3.90
N ALA A 109 -12.47 0.25 -4.27
CA ALA A 109 -12.98 1.60 -3.95
C ALA A 109 -13.09 1.81 -2.44
N GLY A 110 -13.59 0.82 -1.69
CA GLY A 110 -13.60 0.86 -0.22
C GLY A 110 -12.20 1.08 0.36
N ILE A 111 -11.21 0.31 -0.12
CA ILE A 111 -9.83 0.43 0.33
C ILE A 111 -9.22 1.78 -0.07
N ALA A 112 -9.49 2.25 -1.28
CA ALA A 112 -8.99 3.54 -1.77
C ALA A 112 -9.49 4.74 -0.93
N VAL A 113 -10.69 4.65 -0.35
CA VAL A 113 -11.22 5.63 0.63
C VAL A 113 -10.47 5.54 1.96
N MET A 114 -10.13 4.33 2.39
CA MET A 114 -9.45 4.12 3.69
C MET A 114 -8.04 4.72 3.72
N GLN A 115 -7.30 4.64 2.60
CA GLN A 115 -5.90 5.06 2.56
C GLN A 115 -5.68 6.53 2.95
N PRO A 116 -6.34 7.53 2.34
CA PRO A 116 -6.19 8.93 2.73
C PRO A 116 -6.77 9.25 4.12
N ALA A 117 -7.58 8.37 4.71
CA ALA A 117 -8.08 8.54 6.07
C ALA A 117 -7.04 8.19 7.15
N MET A 118 -6.03 7.36 6.85
CA MET A 118 -5.07 6.90 7.85
C MET A 118 -4.19 8.03 8.42
N PRO A 119 -3.52 8.91 7.64
CA PRO A 119 -2.69 9.96 8.21
C PRO A 119 -3.43 10.93 9.14
N PRO A 120 -4.64 11.43 8.81
CA PRO A 120 -5.41 12.24 9.77
C PRO A 120 -5.81 11.47 11.03
N ILE A 121 -6.16 10.17 10.94
CA ILE A 121 -6.48 9.35 12.12
C ILE A 121 -5.24 9.17 13.02
N VAL A 122 -4.08 8.86 12.44
CA VAL A 122 -2.81 8.78 13.17
C VAL A 122 -2.56 10.06 13.95
N ARG A 123 -2.72 11.21 13.29
CA ARG A 123 -2.54 12.52 13.93
C ARG A 123 -3.56 12.81 15.02
N GLN A 124 -4.81 12.37 14.83
CA GLN A 124 -5.89 12.56 15.80
C GLN A 124 -5.71 11.69 17.05
N TRP A 125 -5.34 10.41 16.86
CA TRP A 125 -5.29 9.43 17.95
C TRP A 125 -3.95 9.44 18.70
N VAL A 126 -2.83 9.67 17.99
CA VAL A 126 -1.48 9.60 18.56
C VAL A 126 -0.63 10.83 18.14
N PRO A 127 -1.04 12.07 18.48
CA PRO A 127 -0.42 13.28 17.95
C PRO A 127 1.04 13.50 18.40
N ARG A 128 1.44 12.85 19.51
CA ARG A 128 2.80 12.98 20.07
C ARG A 128 3.81 12.02 19.45
N GLN A 129 3.36 10.98 18.74
CA GLN A 129 4.21 9.91 18.19
C GLN A 129 3.74 9.52 16.78
N ILE A 130 3.58 10.51 15.89
CA ILE A 130 3.03 10.32 14.53
C ILE A 130 3.85 9.30 13.75
N GLY A 131 5.18 9.39 13.77
CA GLY A 131 6.06 8.45 13.07
C GLY A 131 5.90 7.02 13.58
N PHE A 132 5.89 6.82 14.91
CA PHE A 132 5.67 5.49 15.49
C PHE A 132 4.29 4.92 15.16
N ALA A 133 3.23 5.73 15.29
CA ALA A 133 1.88 5.31 14.97
C ALA A 133 1.71 4.99 13.47
N THR A 134 2.40 5.73 12.59
CA THR A 134 2.47 5.40 11.15
C THR A 134 3.18 4.08 10.93
N ALA A 135 4.33 3.84 11.58
CA ALA A 135 5.03 2.57 11.49
C ALA A 135 4.17 1.39 12.00
N VAL A 136 3.36 1.60 13.05
CA VAL A 136 2.44 0.58 13.56
C VAL A 136 1.37 0.22 12.53
N TYR A 137 0.71 1.20 11.91
CA TYR A 137 -0.31 0.85 10.92
C TYR A 137 0.28 0.29 9.61
N THR A 138 1.45 0.75 9.17
CA THR A 138 2.13 0.16 8.02
C THR A 138 2.65 -1.25 8.31
N ASN A 139 3.08 -1.54 9.53
CA ASN A 139 3.33 -2.92 9.98
C ASN A 139 2.05 -3.76 9.89
N GLY A 140 0.91 -3.25 10.38
CA GLY A 140 -0.40 -3.89 10.22
C GLY A 140 -0.74 -4.17 8.74
N LEU A 141 -0.44 -3.22 7.83
CA LEU A 141 -0.64 -3.39 6.40
C LEU A 141 0.16 -4.60 5.85
N LEU A 142 1.44 -4.74 6.25
CA LEU A 142 2.26 -5.90 5.85
C LEU A 142 1.71 -7.22 6.39
N PHE A 143 1.23 -7.26 7.64
CA PHE A 143 0.56 -8.44 8.16
C PHE A 143 -0.72 -8.76 7.40
N GLY A 144 -1.48 -7.74 6.98
CA GLY A 144 -2.64 -7.88 6.09
C GLY A 144 -2.28 -8.45 4.71
N GLU A 145 -1.05 -8.24 4.22
CA GLU A 145 -0.54 -8.87 3.00
C GLU A 145 -0.17 -10.35 3.22
N ILE A 146 0.43 -10.65 4.38
CA ILE A 146 1.00 -11.97 4.68
C ILE A 146 -0.09 -12.97 5.12
N PHE A 147 -1.05 -12.56 5.95
CA PHE A 147 -2.05 -13.47 6.52
C PHE A 147 -2.84 -14.27 5.48
N PRO A 148 -3.38 -13.69 4.40
CA PRO A 148 -4.10 -14.46 3.41
C PRO A 148 -3.25 -15.53 2.75
N VAL A 149 -1.98 -15.24 2.50
CA VAL A 149 -1.03 -16.17 1.85
C VAL A 149 -0.66 -17.30 2.80
N LEU A 150 -0.25 -16.99 4.03
CA LEU A 150 0.15 -17.99 5.02
C LEU A 150 -1.00 -18.89 5.42
N LEU A 151 -2.20 -18.33 5.62
CA LEU A 151 -3.35 -19.07 6.09
C LEU A 151 -4.12 -19.78 4.96
N ALA A 152 -3.77 -19.54 3.69
CA ALA A 152 -4.44 -20.18 2.56
C ALA A 152 -4.41 -21.70 2.63
N ALA A 153 -3.26 -22.29 3.03
CA ALA A 153 -3.09 -23.73 3.18
C ALA A 153 -4.01 -24.34 4.26
N VAL A 154 -4.43 -23.55 5.24
CA VAL A 154 -5.36 -23.98 6.32
C VAL A 154 -6.81 -23.65 5.93
N ILE A 155 -7.06 -22.46 5.40
CA ILE A 155 -8.41 -21.98 5.11
C ILE A 155 -9.02 -22.75 3.95
N LEU A 156 -8.26 -22.99 2.87
CA LEU A 156 -8.79 -23.62 1.66
C LEU A 156 -9.38 -25.03 1.91
N PRO A 157 -8.72 -25.93 2.64
CA PRO A 157 -9.34 -27.20 3.04
C PRO A 157 -10.59 -27.04 3.92
N VAL A 158 -10.57 -26.09 4.86
CA VAL A 158 -11.72 -25.84 5.76
C VAL A 158 -12.97 -25.40 4.98
N VAL A 159 -12.80 -24.64 3.90
CA VAL A 159 -13.91 -24.21 3.04
C VAL A 159 -14.18 -25.16 1.87
N GLY A 160 -13.73 -26.41 1.97
CA GLY A 160 -13.98 -27.46 0.95
C GLY A 160 -13.28 -27.19 -0.40
N GLY A 161 -12.14 -26.48 -0.41
CA GLY A 161 -11.42 -26.12 -1.62
C GLY A 161 -12.08 -24.99 -2.45
N SER A 162 -13.13 -24.37 -1.94
CA SER A 162 -13.87 -23.33 -2.65
C SER A 162 -13.18 -21.97 -2.55
N TRP A 163 -12.70 -21.45 -3.69
CA TRP A 163 -12.16 -20.09 -3.74
C TRP A 163 -13.21 -19.02 -3.41
N ARG A 164 -14.49 -19.29 -3.76
CA ARG A 164 -15.61 -18.39 -3.44
C ARG A 164 -15.81 -18.26 -1.93
N ALA A 165 -15.89 -19.40 -1.25
CA ALA A 165 -16.03 -19.43 0.19
C ALA A 165 -14.80 -18.80 0.90
N SER A 166 -13.60 -18.99 0.36
CA SER A 166 -12.38 -18.33 0.86
C SER A 166 -12.49 -16.80 0.80
N LEU A 167 -12.94 -16.22 -0.33
CA LEU A 167 -13.11 -14.76 -0.46
C LEU A 167 -14.20 -14.20 0.45
N VAL A 168 -15.29 -14.95 0.67
CA VAL A 168 -16.33 -14.60 1.67
C VAL A 168 -15.72 -14.61 3.07
N LEU A 169 -14.96 -15.64 3.42
CA LEU A 169 -14.34 -15.76 4.74
C LEU A 169 -13.40 -14.58 5.03
N TRP A 170 -12.60 -14.15 4.03
CA TRP A 170 -11.70 -13.01 4.16
C TRP A 170 -12.42 -11.65 4.26
N SER A 171 -13.73 -11.57 3.99
CA SER A 171 -14.51 -10.36 4.24
C SER A 171 -14.85 -10.17 5.73
N ILE A 172 -14.94 -11.26 6.49
CA ILE A 172 -15.33 -11.24 7.91
C ILE A 172 -14.37 -10.41 8.76
N PRO A 173 -13.04 -10.56 8.68
CA PRO A 173 -12.11 -9.73 9.43
C PRO A 173 -12.32 -8.23 9.23
N LEU A 174 -12.67 -7.77 8.03
CA LEU A 174 -12.91 -6.35 7.76
C LEU A 174 -14.15 -5.84 8.51
N VAL A 175 -15.22 -6.64 8.56
CA VAL A 175 -16.42 -6.30 9.34
C VAL A 175 -16.07 -6.27 10.83
N VAL A 176 -15.33 -7.25 11.32
CA VAL A 176 -14.89 -7.30 12.72
C VAL A 176 -14.03 -6.09 13.08
N ILE A 177 -13.06 -5.72 12.22
CA ILE A 177 -12.24 -4.54 12.40
C ILE A 177 -13.10 -3.26 12.43
N ALA A 178 -14.08 -3.14 11.52
CA ALA A 178 -14.98 -2.00 11.48
C ALA A 178 -15.78 -1.87 12.77
N LEU A 179 -16.31 -2.99 13.29
CA LEU A 179 -17.04 -3.02 14.56
C LEU A 179 -16.14 -2.69 15.76
N ILE A 180 -14.93 -3.26 15.82
CA ILE A 180 -13.96 -2.94 16.88
C ILE A 180 -13.61 -1.45 16.86
N ILE A 181 -13.33 -0.87 15.69
CA ILE A 181 -13.05 0.57 15.58
C ILE A 181 -14.26 1.38 16.00
N PHE A 182 -15.46 1.01 15.56
CA PHE A 182 -16.69 1.72 15.91
C PHE A 182 -16.90 1.80 17.45
N TRP A 183 -16.68 0.69 18.17
CA TRP A 183 -16.94 0.63 19.61
C TRP A 183 -15.78 1.15 20.47
N PHE A 184 -14.54 0.97 20.03
CA PHE A 184 -13.35 1.22 20.86
C PHE A 184 -12.49 2.40 20.39
N GLN A 185 -12.91 3.14 19.35
CA GLN A 185 -12.19 4.33 18.92
C GLN A 185 -11.96 5.29 20.10
N PRO A 186 -10.77 5.90 20.22
CA PRO A 186 -10.51 6.84 21.28
C PRO A 186 -11.54 7.97 21.29
N GLY A 187 -12.38 8.00 22.31
CA GLY A 187 -13.38 9.04 22.51
C GLY A 187 -12.71 10.34 22.99
N GLY A 188 -12.28 11.15 22.07
CA GLY A 188 -12.26 12.59 22.26
C GLY A 188 -13.53 13.09 21.58
N LYS A 189 -14.26 14.03 22.20
CA LYS A 189 -15.24 14.83 21.47
C LYS A 189 -14.54 15.19 20.16
N SER A 190 -15.00 14.65 19.03
CA SER A 190 -14.56 15.12 17.73
C SER A 190 -14.63 16.63 17.87
N ALA A 191 -13.48 17.30 17.93
CA ALA A 191 -13.50 18.74 17.78
C ALA A 191 -14.41 18.95 16.58
N PRO A 192 -15.45 19.78 16.68
CA PRO A 192 -16.41 19.94 15.62
C PRO A 192 -15.57 20.05 14.37
N VAL A 193 -15.75 19.08 13.45
CA VAL A 193 -14.99 19.06 12.20
C VAL A 193 -15.30 20.40 11.61
N SER A 194 -14.39 21.35 11.82
CA SER A 194 -14.44 22.61 11.10
C SER A 194 -14.44 22.11 9.67
N ARG A 195 -15.61 22.20 9.01
CA ARG A 195 -15.83 21.56 7.70
C ARG A 195 -14.61 21.92 6.87
N PRO A 196 -13.80 20.96 6.43
CA PRO A 196 -12.60 21.31 5.69
C PRO A 196 -13.07 22.19 4.53
N ARG A 197 -12.60 23.41 4.53
CA ARG A 197 -13.02 24.43 3.54
C ARG A 197 -12.81 23.94 2.11
N GLN A 198 -11.89 23.01 1.94
CA GLN A 198 -11.51 22.46 0.64
C GLN A 198 -11.18 20.96 0.80
N TRP A 199 -11.81 20.12 0.01
CA TRP A 199 -11.57 18.66 -0.04
C TRP A 199 -10.65 18.28 -1.23
N MET A 200 -10.65 19.10 -2.28
CA MET A 200 -9.84 18.89 -3.49
C MET A 200 -8.37 19.16 -3.17
N PRO A 201 -7.45 18.28 -3.58
CA PRO A 201 -6.03 18.55 -3.51
C PRO A 201 -5.66 19.85 -4.22
N ASP A 202 -4.77 20.62 -3.64
CA ASP A 202 -4.24 21.81 -4.31
C ASP A 202 -3.12 21.41 -5.26
N TRP A 203 -3.47 21.20 -6.52
CA TRP A 203 -2.52 20.81 -7.56
C TRP A 203 -1.45 21.87 -7.88
N ARG A 204 -1.58 23.09 -7.35
CA ARG A 204 -0.59 24.15 -7.46
C ARG A 204 0.43 24.13 -6.33
N ASP A 205 0.15 23.37 -5.26
CA ASP A 205 1.09 23.26 -4.15
C ASP A 205 2.33 22.39 -4.52
N PRO A 206 3.55 22.99 -4.55
CA PRO A 206 4.77 22.23 -4.85
C PRO A 206 5.04 21.12 -3.83
N LEU A 207 4.56 21.24 -2.57
CA LEU A 207 4.74 20.22 -1.55
C LEU A 207 3.95 18.96 -1.90
N LEU A 208 2.73 19.11 -2.44
CA LEU A 208 1.92 17.98 -2.88
C LEU A 208 2.66 17.12 -3.92
N TRP A 209 3.23 17.76 -4.93
CA TRP A 209 3.98 17.06 -5.98
C TRP A 209 5.25 16.41 -5.45
N LYS A 210 6.00 17.10 -4.56
CA LYS A 210 7.19 16.51 -3.93
C LYS A 210 6.84 15.25 -3.15
N LEU A 211 5.83 15.31 -2.28
CA LEU A 211 5.42 14.16 -1.48
C LEU A 211 4.82 13.03 -2.34
N GLY A 212 4.01 13.38 -3.35
CA GLY A 212 3.43 12.41 -4.29
C GLY A 212 4.47 11.67 -5.11
N LEU A 213 5.48 12.39 -5.63
CA LEU A 213 6.59 11.79 -6.37
C LEU A 213 7.54 10.99 -5.46
N MET A 214 7.71 11.38 -4.19
CA MET A 214 8.41 10.55 -3.22
C MET A 214 7.63 9.27 -2.91
N MET A 215 6.29 9.36 -2.81
CA MET A 215 5.42 8.20 -2.62
C MET A 215 5.47 7.23 -3.81
N SER A 216 5.53 7.76 -5.04
CA SER A 216 5.61 6.93 -6.25
C SER A 216 6.83 6.03 -6.26
N THR A 217 7.94 6.46 -5.64
CA THR A 217 9.16 5.64 -5.53
C THR A 217 8.90 4.30 -4.83
N SER A 218 8.20 4.33 -3.69
CA SER A 218 7.85 3.08 -3.00
C SER A 218 6.89 2.22 -3.84
N ASN A 219 5.83 2.84 -4.39
CA ASN A 219 4.81 2.13 -5.13
C ASN A 219 5.38 1.45 -6.39
N GLN A 220 6.21 2.16 -7.16
CA GLN A 220 6.81 1.59 -8.37
C GLN A 220 7.85 0.51 -8.05
N LEU A 221 8.71 0.71 -7.02
CA LEU A 221 9.65 -0.32 -6.59
C LEU A 221 8.91 -1.60 -6.22
N TYR A 222 7.76 -1.50 -5.57
CA TYR A 222 6.95 -2.65 -5.20
C TYR A 222 6.22 -3.27 -6.39
N PHE A 223 5.32 -2.50 -7.02
CA PHE A 223 4.41 -3.04 -8.05
C PHE A 223 5.14 -3.42 -9.33
N CYS A 224 6.06 -2.56 -9.81
CA CYS A 224 6.78 -2.85 -11.05
C CYS A 224 7.81 -3.97 -10.86
N SER A 225 8.48 -4.06 -9.70
CA SER A 225 9.40 -5.17 -9.46
C SER A 225 8.66 -6.50 -9.35
N ASN A 226 7.49 -6.55 -8.68
CA ASN A 226 6.66 -7.76 -8.67
C ASN A 226 6.18 -8.14 -10.08
N ALA A 227 5.92 -7.17 -10.97
CA ALA A 227 5.47 -7.41 -12.34
C ALA A 227 6.59 -7.88 -13.27
N PHE A 228 7.77 -7.26 -13.20
CA PHE A 228 8.84 -7.48 -14.20
C PHE A 228 9.89 -8.51 -13.77
N LEU A 229 10.08 -8.74 -12.47
CA LEU A 229 11.04 -9.71 -11.97
C LEU A 229 10.80 -11.14 -12.51
N PRO A 230 9.56 -11.66 -12.58
CA PRO A 230 9.30 -12.95 -13.20
C PRO A 230 9.75 -13.04 -14.66
N GLY A 231 9.41 -12.02 -15.46
CA GLY A 231 9.81 -11.96 -16.89
C GLY A 231 11.31 -11.90 -17.08
N PHE A 232 12.02 -11.15 -16.23
CA PHE A 232 13.48 -11.08 -16.25
C PHE A 232 14.12 -12.43 -15.90
N LEU A 233 13.64 -13.11 -14.87
CA LEU A 233 14.16 -14.42 -14.46
C LEU A 233 13.82 -15.50 -15.49
N LEU A 234 12.66 -15.43 -16.14
CA LEU A 234 12.31 -16.31 -17.25
C LEU A 234 13.25 -16.11 -18.44
N HIS A 235 13.51 -14.87 -18.82
CA HIS A 235 14.42 -14.52 -19.93
C HIS A 235 15.87 -14.96 -19.70
N THR A 236 16.28 -15.00 -18.45
CA THR A 236 17.63 -15.45 -18.05
C THR A 236 17.68 -16.94 -17.70
N GLU A 237 16.66 -17.73 -18.08
CA GLU A 237 16.55 -19.19 -17.86
C GLU A 237 16.62 -19.60 -16.38
N ARG A 238 16.11 -18.74 -15.48
CA ARG A 238 16.16 -18.92 -14.03
C ARG A 238 14.75 -19.00 -13.43
N THR A 239 13.89 -19.81 -14.04
CA THR A 239 12.48 -19.96 -13.69
C THR A 239 12.24 -20.49 -12.28
N ASP A 240 13.18 -21.33 -11.79
CA ASP A 240 13.23 -21.87 -10.43
C ASP A 240 13.31 -20.76 -9.35
N LEU A 241 13.86 -19.60 -9.69
CA LEU A 241 14.03 -18.47 -8.78
C LEU A 241 12.83 -17.52 -8.72
N ILE A 242 11.83 -17.63 -9.60
CA ILE A 242 10.69 -16.70 -9.65
C ILE A 242 9.95 -16.68 -8.31
N GLY A 243 9.50 -17.82 -7.84
CA GLY A 243 8.81 -17.92 -6.55
C GLY A 243 9.64 -17.45 -5.36
N PRO A 244 10.86 -17.99 -5.18
CA PRO A 244 11.77 -17.55 -4.12
C PRO A 244 12.09 -16.05 -4.15
N ALA A 245 12.34 -15.45 -5.33
CA ALA A 245 12.67 -14.03 -5.45
C ALA A 245 11.48 -13.12 -5.11
N LEU A 246 10.27 -13.46 -5.58
CA LEU A 246 9.05 -12.75 -5.19
C LEU A 246 8.78 -12.87 -3.68
N THR A 247 9.00 -14.05 -3.12
CA THR A 247 8.90 -14.24 -1.66
C THR A 247 9.92 -13.39 -0.93
N ALA A 248 11.19 -13.38 -1.37
CA ALA A 248 12.25 -12.57 -0.77
C ALA A 248 11.92 -11.08 -0.83
N LEU A 249 11.38 -10.57 -1.96
CA LEU A 249 10.94 -9.19 -2.10
C LEU A 249 9.85 -8.84 -1.07
N ASN A 250 8.85 -9.68 -0.92
CA ASN A 250 7.73 -9.41 -0.01
C ASN A 250 8.15 -9.56 1.45
N VAL A 251 8.90 -10.60 1.81
CA VAL A 251 9.41 -10.83 3.18
C VAL A 251 10.47 -9.78 3.56
N GLY A 252 11.24 -9.28 2.60
CA GLY A 252 12.24 -8.23 2.80
C GLY A 252 11.67 -6.92 3.36
N GLN A 253 10.38 -6.69 3.26
CA GLN A 253 9.69 -5.57 3.89
C GLN A 253 9.60 -5.69 5.42
N LEU A 254 9.57 -6.92 5.96
CA LEU A 254 9.39 -7.15 7.40
C LEU A 254 10.54 -6.59 8.25
N PRO A 255 11.83 -6.84 7.94
CA PRO A 255 12.93 -6.23 8.70
C PRO A 255 12.85 -4.70 8.72
N ALA A 256 12.54 -4.07 7.58
CA ALA A 256 12.34 -2.63 7.50
C ALA A 256 11.21 -2.16 8.42
N SER A 257 10.07 -2.86 8.41
CA SER A 257 8.93 -2.54 9.24
C SER A 257 9.26 -2.62 10.74
N PHE A 258 9.98 -3.67 11.18
CA PHE A 258 10.39 -3.79 12.59
C PHE A 258 11.41 -2.72 12.99
N ILE A 259 12.38 -2.41 12.13
CA ILE A 259 13.32 -1.29 12.37
C ILE A 259 12.54 0.03 12.51
N LEU A 260 11.56 0.27 11.65
CA LEU A 260 10.77 1.50 11.68
C LEU A 260 9.84 1.60 12.89
N LEU A 261 9.40 0.50 13.49
CA LEU A 261 8.68 0.55 14.77
C LEU A 261 9.54 1.20 15.88
N VAL A 262 10.87 1.04 15.82
CA VAL A 262 11.79 1.64 16.80
C VAL A 262 12.31 2.99 16.31
N MET A 263 12.66 3.11 15.02
CA MET A 263 13.39 4.25 14.47
C MET A 263 12.52 5.31 13.80
N SER A 264 11.22 5.06 13.54
CA SER A 264 10.37 6.01 12.81
C SER A 264 10.28 7.37 13.49
N SER A 265 10.07 7.43 14.81
CA SER A 265 9.98 8.71 15.53
C SER A 265 11.26 9.54 15.45
N PRO A 266 12.47 9.01 15.71
CA PRO A 266 13.70 9.78 15.50
C PRO A 266 14.01 10.09 14.04
N TRP A 267 13.45 9.33 13.08
CA TRP A 267 13.71 9.50 11.65
C TRP A 267 12.67 10.34 10.91
N GLU A 268 11.48 10.54 11.46
CA GLU A 268 10.32 11.15 10.76
C GLU A 268 10.59 12.53 10.15
N ARG A 269 11.58 13.27 10.68
CA ARG A 269 12.00 14.59 10.19
C ARG A 269 13.41 14.61 9.62
N LYS A 270 14.02 13.44 9.42
CA LYS A 270 15.37 13.32 8.85
C LYS A 270 15.30 13.00 7.37
N LYS A 271 16.24 13.57 6.59
CA LYS A 271 16.34 13.35 5.14
C LYS A 271 17.06 12.03 4.83
N TRP A 272 18.09 11.71 5.60
CA TRP A 272 18.99 10.60 5.30
C TRP A 272 18.32 9.21 5.25
N PRO A 273 17.26 8.87 6.04
CA PRO A 273 16.65 7.55 5.93
C PRO A 273 15.88 7.38 4.62
N LEU A 274 15.25 8.46 4.11
CA LEU A 274 14.59 8.46 2.80
C LEU A 274 15.61 8.29 1.68
N ILE A 275 16.71 9.05 1.73
CA ILE A 275 17.82 8.98 0.76
C ILE A 275 18.45 7.59 0.81
N GLY A 276 18.76 7.09 2.01
CA GLY A 276 19.33 5.76 2.22
C GLY A 276 18.40 4.64 1.68
N GLY A 277 17.10 4.73 1.95
CA GLY A 277 16.11 3.81 1.40
C GLY A 277 16.14 3.78 -0.14
N ALA A 278 16.14 4.96 -0.78
CA ALA A 278 16.20 5.05 -2.24
C ALA A 278 17.52 4.50 -2.83
N VAL A 279 18.65 4.82 -2.21
CA VAL A 279 19.97 4.30 -2.63
C VAL A 279 20.02 2.77 -2.51
N ILE A 280 19.49 2.22 -1.42
CA ILE A 280 19.36 0.76 -1.26
C ILE A 280 18.49 0.18 -2.38
N GLY A 281 17.35 0.82 -2.72
CA GLY A 281 16.48 0.37 -3.81
C GLY A 281 17.19 0.37 -5.18
N LEU A 282 17.93 1.43 -5.50
CA LEU A 282 18.73 1.52 -6.72
C LEU A 282 19.83 0.44 -6.78
N ALA A 283 20.57 0.28 -5.69
CA ALA A 283 21.59 -0.76 -5.59
C ALA A 283 20.97 -2.17 -5.70
N ALA A 284 19.79 -2.37 -5.14
CA ALA A 284 19.07 -3.63 -5.20
C ALA A 284 18.56 -3.95 -6.62
N ILE A 285 18.07 -2.96 -7.37
CA ILE A 285 17.72 -3.13 -8.80
C ILE A 285 18.97 -3.56 -9.58
N ALA A 286 20.08 -2.84 -9.43
CA ALA A 286 21.35 -3.21 -10.07
C ALA A 286 21.82 -4.62 -9.65
N GLY A 287 21.63 -4.97 -8.37
CA GLY A 287 21.90 -6.29 -7.83
C GLY A 287 21.09 -7.40 -8.49
N VAL A 288 19.77 -7.21 -8.66
CA VAL A 288 18.91 -8.19 -9.36
C VAL A 288 19.38 -8.40 -10.79
N LEU A 289 19.70 -7.31 -11.51
CA LEU A 289 20.11 -7.38 -12.92
C LEU A 289 21.50 -8.00 -13.13
N SER A 290 22.40 -7.89 -12.14
CA SER A 290 23.80 -8.36 -12.25
C SER A 290 24.09 -9.66 -11.50
N ALA A 291 23.24 -10.05 -10.52
CA ALA A 291 23.52 -11.23 -9.70
C ALA A 291 23.39 -12.53 -10.51
N THR A 292 24.42 -13.35 -10.43
CA THR A 292 24.45 -14.69 -11.05
C THR A 292 24.12 -15.81 -10.06
N SER A 293 24.35 -15.60 -8.76
CA SER A 293 24.06 -16.59 -7.73
C SER A 293 22.63 -16.52 -7.22
N LEU A 294 22.09 -17.64 -6.74
CA LEU A 294 20.78 -17.73 -6.06
C LEU A 294 20.69 -16.70 -4.93
N TRP A 295 21.63 -16.71 -4.00
CA TRP A 295 21.59 -15.83 -2.83
C TRP A 295 21.72 -14.35 -3.19
N GLY A 296 22.48 -14.03 -4.26
CA GLY A 296 22.57 -12.67 -4.78
C GLY A 296 21.24 -12.13 -5.26
N VAL A 297 20.47 -12.92 -6.03
CA VAL A 297 19.13 -12.53 -6.50
C VAL A 297 18.16 -12.39 -5.35
N LEU A 298 18.14 -13.36 -4.42
CA LEU A 298 17.23 -13.31 -3.27
C LEU A 298 17.54 -12.12 -2.36
N ALA A 299 18.82 -11.87 -2.08
CA ALA A 299 19.22 -10.71 -1.28
C ALA A 299 18.84 -9.40 -1.97
N ALA A 300 19.11 -9.26 -3.27
CA ALA A 300 18.75 -8.07 -4.02
C ALA A 300 17.21 -7.86 -4.04
N ALA A 301 16.43 -8.90 -4.29
CA ALA A 301 14.97 -8.83 -4.24
C ALA A 301 14.47 -8.43 -2.83
N ALA A 302 15.04 -8.99 -1.76
CA ALA A 302 14.71 -8.62 -0.39
C ALA A 302 15.04 -7.16 -0.08
N PHE A 303 16.16 -6.63 -0.59
CA PHE A 303 16.52 -5.22 -0.42
C PHE A 303 15.62 -4.26 -1.24
N ILE A 304 15.03 -4.69 -2.36
CA ILE A 304 13.97 -3.93 -3.02
C ILE A 304 12.79 -3.78 -2.05
N GLY A 305 12.31 -4.88 -1.47
CA GLY A 305 11.23 -4.85 -0.49
C GLY A 305 11.54 -4.00 0.74
N PHE A 306 12.74 -4.14 1.28
CA PHE A 306 13.22 -3.31 2.40
C PHE A 306 13.16 -1.81 2.06
N SER A 307 13.68 -1.43 0.89
CA SER A 307 13.64 -0.04 0.40
C SER A 307 12.20 0.48 0.29
N CYS A 308 11.31 -0.32 -0.30
CA CYS A 308 9.89 0.02 -0.41
C CYS A 308 9.28 0.36 0.94
N ALA A 309 9.45 -0.51 1.94
CA ALA A 309 8.85 -0.33 3.26
C ALA A 309 9.42 0.90 4.00
N VAL A 310 10.74 1.15 3.90
CA VAL A 310 11.36 2.33 4.49
C VAL A 310 10.79 3.62 3.89
N VAL A 311 10.82 3.73 2.55
CA VAL A 311 10.33 4.93 1.85
C VAL A 311 8.84 5.12 2.08
N LEU A 312 8.03 4.06 1.95
CA LEU A 312 6.59 4.11 2.17
C LEU A 312 6.23 4.68 3.54
N THR A 313 6.74 4.06 4.60
CA THR A 313 6.38 4.43 5.97
C THR A 313 6.77 5.86 6.29
N LEU A 314 7.98 6.28 5.89
CA LEU A 314 8.45 7.64 6.14
C LEU A 314 7.67 8.68 5.33
N VAL A 315 7.39 8.43 4.06
CA VAL A 315 6.60 9.36 3.23
C VAL A 315 5.17 9.48 3.72
N LEU A 316 4.53 8.38 4.15
CA LEU A 316 3.18 8.40 4.71
C LEU A 316 3.05 9.23 6.00
N THR A 317 4.15 9.42 6.72
CA THR A 317 4.19 10.25 7.93
C THR A 317 4.14 11.73 7.58
N LEU A 318 4.70 12.16 6.44
CA LEU A 318 4.94 13.57 6.10
C LEU A 318 3.68 14.43 5.97
N PRO A 319 2.57 14.01 5.35
CA PRO A 319 1.35 14.82 5.33
C PRO A 319 0.87 15.20 6.74
N ALA A 320 0.86 14.24 7.66
CA ALA A 320 0.45 14.49 9.04
C ALA A 320 1.40 15.42 9.82
N LEU A 321 2.69 15.49 9.44
CA LEU A 321 3.70 16.32 10.10
C LEU A 321 3.82 17.72 9.53
N LEU A 322 3.65 17.88 8.20
CA LEU A 322 4.05 19.09 7.48
C LEU A 322 2.91 20.06 7.21
N VAL A 323 1.64 19.60 7.19
CA VAL A 323 0.51 20.49 6.90
C VAL A 323 -0.42 20.69 8.11
N ALA A 324 -1.33 21.69 8.01
CA ALA A 324 -2.35 21.92 9.02
C ALA A 324 -3.28 20.70 9.15
N SER A 325 -3.95 20.53 10.32
CA SER A 325 -4.82 19.36 10.58
C SER A 325 -5.90 19.20 9.54
N ASP A 326 -6.50 20.32 9.15
CA ASP A 326 -7.64 20.36 8.24
C ASP A 326 -7.25 20.04 6.79
N ASP A 327 -5.94 20.18 6.47
CA ASP A 327 -5.38 19.94 5.14
C ASP A 327 -4.82 18.52 4.96
N VAL A 328 -4.59 17.78 6.05
CA VAL A 328 -4.02 16.42 5.98
C VAL A 328 -4.82 15.50 5.07
N PRO A 329 -6.18 15.45 5.11
CA PRO A 329 -6.94 14.57 4.24
C PRO A 329 -6.73 14.86 2.74
N ARG A 330 -6.84 16.15 2.34
CA ARG A 330 -6.67 16.54 0.94
C ARG A 330 -5.24 16.37 0.43
N MET A 331 -4.24 16.68 1.28
CA MET A 331 -2.83 16.46 0.97
C MET A 331 -2.58 14.95 0.79
N SER A 332 -3.04 14.12 1.71
CA SER A 332 -2.89 12.66 1.62
C SER A 332 -3.55 12.10 0.36
N ALA A 333 -4.78 12.52 0.04
CA ALA A 333 -5.47 12.08 -1.18
C ALA A 333 -4.67 12.40 -2.44
N GLY A 334 -4.16 13.63 -2.56
CA GLY A 334 -3.32 14.01 -3.69
C GLY A 334 -2.00 13.25 -3.75
N VAL A 335 -1.36 13.00 -2.60
CA VAL A 335 -0.13 12.20 -2.50
C VAL A 335 -0.39 10.76 -2.98
N PHE A 336 -1.50 10.15 -2.59
CA PHE A 336 -1.88 8.80 -3.07
C PHE A 336 -2.21 8.81 -4.56
N THR A 337 -2.97 9.80 -5.06
CA THR A 337 -3.29 9.92 -6.50
C THR A 337 -2.03 10.02 -7.34
N ILE A 338 -1.09 10.91 -6.99
CA ILE A 338 0.19 11.06 -7.70
C ILE A 338 1.01 9.77 -7.55
N GLY A 339 1.14 9.26 -6.31
CA GLY A 339 1.97 8.11 -6.00
C GLY A 339 1.59 6.84 -6.77
N TYR A 340 0.30 6.50 -6.82
CA TYR A 340 -0.18 5.35 -7.58
C TYR A 340 -0.29 5.63 -9.08
N GLY A 341 -0.70 6.85 -9.46
CA GLY A 341 -0.80 7.25 -10.87
C GLY A 341 0.56 7.20 -11.58
N VAL A 342 1.60 7.74 -10.94
CA VAL A 342 2.97 7.68 -11.48
C VAL A 342 3.48 6.23 -11.51
N ALA A 343 3.24 5.42 -10.47
CA ALA A 343 3.65 4.02 -10.47
C ALA A 343 3.00 3.24 -11.64
N MET A 344 1.73 3.51 -11.94
CA MET A 344 1.04 2.93 -13.09
C MET A 344 1.70 3.37 -14.41
N LEU A 345 2.00 4.67 -14.57
CA LEU A 345 2.68 5.18 -15.76
C LEU A 345 4.07 4.54 -15.93
N ILE A 346 4.85 4.42 -14.87
CA ILE A 346 6.16 3.77 -14.89
C ILE A 346 6.05 2.29 -15.27
N SER A 347 5.01 1.60 -14.81
CA SER A 347 4.75 0.22 -15.23
C SER A 347 4.50 0.11 -16.73
N ILE A 348 3.70 1.02 -17.30
CA ILE A 348 3.43 1.06 -18.74
C ILE A 348 4.72 1.36 -19.51
N ILE A 349 5.47 2.38 -19.10
CA ILE A 349 6.75 2.76 -19.75
C ILE A 349 7.76 1.62 -19.65
N GLY A 350 7.81 0.90 -18.52
CA GLY A 350 8.64 -0.29 -18.35
C GLY A 350 8.26 -1.42 -19.30
N GLY A 351 6.97 -1.68 -19.47
CA GLY A 351 6.47 -2.64 -20.46
C GLY A 351 6.86 -2.26 -21.90
N ILE A 352 6.68 -1.00 -22.28
CA ILE A 352 7.09 -0.48 -23.61
C ILE A 352 8.61 -0.63 -23.79
N ALA A 353 9.41 -0.32 -22.79
CA ALA A 353 10.87 -0.46 -22.87
C ALA A 353 11.30 -1.94 -23.03
N TRP A 354 10.61 -2.86 -22.37
CA TRP A 354 10.81 -4.29 -22.60
C TRP A 354 10.46 -4.70 -24.03
N ASP A 355 9.24 -4.38 -24.50
CA ASP A 355 8.78 -4.77 -25.83
C ASP A 355 9.68 -4.20 -26.95
N ALA A 356 10.09 -2.93 -26.81
CA ALA A 356 10.96 -2.26 -27.78
C ALA A 356 12.40 -2.84 -27.80
N SER A 357 12.90 -3.33 -26.67
CA SER A 357 14.26 -3.88 -26.58
C SER A 357 14.32 -5.40 -26.75
N GLY A 358 13.19 -6.09 -26.62
CA GLY A 358 13.15 -7.56 -26.52
C GLY A 358 13.77 -8.12 -25.23
N ASN A 359 14.17 -7.27 -24.29
CA ASN A 359 14.86 -7.68 -23.06
C ASN A 359 14.18 -7.10 -21.82
N PRO A 360 13.65 -7.97 -20.92
CA PRO A 360 12.96 -7.55 -19.70
C PRO A 360 13.79 -6.67 -18.74
N ALA A 361 15.14 -6.74 -18.81
CA ALA A 361 16.01 -5.90 -18.00
C ALA A 361 15.76 -4.39 -18.24
N PHE A 362 15.37 -4.00 -19.44
CA PHE A 362 15.08 -2.61 -19.77
C PHE A 362 13.84 -2.05 -19.06
N ALA A 363 12.92 -2.91 -18.61
CA ALA A 363 11.78 -2.49 -17.81
C ALA A 363 12.20 -1.89 -16.45
N PHE A 364 13.37 -2.22 -15.95
CA PHE A 364 13.90 -1.69 -14.68
C PHE A 364 14.52 -0.30 -14.82
N ILE A 365 14.85 0.17 -16.03
CA ILE A 365 15.41 1.51 -16.26
C ILE A 365 14.43 2.62 -15.84
N PRO A 366 13.17 2.64 -16.30
CA PRO A 366 12.20 3.62 -15.83
C PRO A 366 11.99 3.60 -14.32
N ILE A 367 12.03 2.42 -13.68
CA ILE A 367 11.91 2.28 -12.23
C ILE A 367 13.10 2.95 -11.53
N ALA A 368 14.32 2.71 -12.02
CA ALA A 368 15.53 3.32 -11.46
C ALA A 368 15.50 4.85 -11.60
N ILE A 369 15.15 5.37 -12.78
CA ILE A 369 15.04 6.81 -13.04
C ILE A 369 13.98 7.43 -12.11
N ALA A 370 12.80 6.83 -12.01
CA ALA A 370 11.72 7.33 -11.19
C ALA A 370 11.94 7.12 -9.68
N THR A 371 13.03 6.48 -9.27
CA THR A 371 13.49 6.44 -7.87
C THR A 371 14.29 7.69 -7.47
N LEU A 372 14.89 8.42 -8.42
CA LEU A 372 15.69 9.62 -8.15
C LEU A 372 14.90 10.78 -7.51
N PRO A 373 13.62 11.03 -7.83
CA PRO A 373 12.84 12.08 -7.20
C PRO A 373 12.80 12.03 -5.68
N VAL A 374 12.82 10.86 -5.04
CA VAL A 374 12.82 10.82 -3.57
C VAL A 374 14.12 11.40 -3.01
N ILE A 375 15.27 11.14 -3.64
CA ILE A 375 16.57 11.70 -3.23
C ILE A 375 16.55 13.21 -3.42
N LEU A 376 16.17 13.68 -4.62
CA LEU A 376 16.12 15.10 -4.96
C LEU A 376 15.18 15.86 -4.02
N PHE A 377 13.94 15.40 -3.86
CA PHE A 377 12.96 16.12 -3.06
C PHE A 377 13.20 15.99 -1.55
N ALA A 378 13.81 14.91 -1.07
CA ALA A 378 14.28 14.84 0.31
C ALA A 378 15.35 15.90 0.60
N LEU A 379 16.25 16.17 -0.36
CA LEU A 379 17.25 17.23 -0.23
C LEU A 379 16.62 18.62 -0.25
N LEU A 380 15.64 18.87 -1.13
CA LEU A 380 15.00 20.16 -1.37
C LEU A 380 13.86 20.50 -0.39
N THR A 381 13.42 19.55 0.44
CA THR A 381 12.32 19.77 1.38
C THR A 381 12.86 19.96 2.79
N ASP A 382 12.40 21.00 3.47
CA ASP A 382 12.65 21.22 4.89
C ASP A 382 11.57 20.51 5.73
N PHE A 383 11.90 19.36 6.30
CA PHE A 383 10.98 18.58 7.14
C PHE A 383 10.85 19.11 8.58
N SER A 384 11.63 20.12 8.95
CA SER A 384 11.57 20.71 10.30
C SER A 384 10.39 21.67 10.47
N LYS A 385 9.97 22.31 9.37
CA LYS A 385 8.94 23.35 9.37
C LYS A 385 7.57 22.78 9.03
N ARG A 386 6.60 23.00 9.93
CA ARG A 386 5.19 22.80 9.64
C ARG A 386 4.67 24.02 8.89
N ARG A 387 3.93 23.81 7.81
CA ARG A 387 3.18 24.88 7.16
C ARG A 387 1.94 25.21 8.00
N ALA A 388 1.72 26.49 8.23
CA ALA A 388 0.59 27.02 8.96
C ALA A 388 -0.73 26.79 8.21
#